data_c31525348b923282e6c881b4d8f044e3
#
_entry.id   c31525348b923282e6c881b4d8f044e3
#
_cell.length_a   1.000
_cell.length_b   1.000
_cell.length_c   1.000
_cell.angle_alpha   90.00
_cell.angle_beta   90.00
_cell.angle_gamma   90.00
#
_symmetry.space_group_name_H-M   'P 1'
#
loop_
_entity.id
_entity.type
_entity.pdbx_description
1 polymer ?
#
loop_
_entity_poly.entity_id
_entity_poly.type
_entity_poly.pdbx_seq_one_letter_code
_entity_poly.pdbx_strand_id
1 'polypeptide(L)'
;MLAYVYTGEQRLVLQRVPKPVPHEGTAIIRVLAAAICGTDIRTYRYGSARIRPPRVIGHEVCGLVEEVGAGGSELRAGELVLVVPAIGCGHCYWCRRGHTNVCARLRTIGFDYDGAFAEYMEIPAQAFAMGNVIRLDPAIPPDAAVLTEPLACCLNGQSSLQIGAEDSVLIFGAGFIGCVHAELAVASGAKRVILADVAGGRLALARELNRKIETVDSSKEDLGAYVKEATGAMGVEVIITACPVGETHATAMELSAARARICLFGGVPQNGKGFLDSNAIHYKELAVFGSHASSAAQNREALRRIASGEIEIAKYVSGSYPLNRIEEAFEALKNERVLKLLVKPPEGVEP
;
A
#
# COMPACT_ATOMS: atom_id res chain seq x y z
N MET A 1 -15.10 -23.04 -2.32
CA MET A 1 -14.02 -22.41 -1.56
C MET A 1 -14.59 -21.44 -0.51
N LEU A 2 -13.84 -21.14 0.53
CA LEU A 2 -14.16 -20.09 1.49
C LEU A 2 -13.70 -18.73 0.93
N ALA A 3 -14.50 -17.68 1.13
CA ALA A 3 -14.17 -16.33 0.69
C ALA A 3 -14.84 -15.27 1.58
N TYR A 4 -14.19 -14.11 1.70
CA TYR A 4 -14.71 -12.95 2.39
C TYR A 4 -15.28 -11.96 1.38
N VAL A 5 -16.61 -11.92 1.30
CA VAL A 5 -17.35 -11.27 0.22
C VAL A 5 -18.00 -9.97 0.69
N TYR A 6 -17.72 -8.88 -0.03
CA TYR A 6 -18.49 -7.65 0.07
C TYR A 6 -19.84 -7.81 -0.63
N THR A 7 -20.90 -7.78 0.15
CA THR A 7 -22.27 -7.98 -0.35
C THR A 7 -23.03 -6.67 -0.56
N GLY A 8 -22.38 -5.53 -0.34
CA GLY A 8 -22.97 -4.19 -0.36
C GLY A 8 -23.40 -3.72 1.03
N GLU A 9 -23.90 -2.50 1.13
CA GLU A 9 -24.46 -1.91 2.37
C GLU A 9 -23.55 -2.07 3.61
N GLN A 10 -22.23 -1.93 3.44
CA GLN A 10 -21.23 -2.08 4.50
C GLN A 10 -21.15 -3.52 5.07
N ARG A 11 -21.57 -4.51 4.31
CA ARG A 11 -21.53 -5.91 4.73
C ARG A 11 -20.41 -6.67 4.05
N LEU A 12 -19.56 -7.23 4.87
CA LEU A 12 -18.53 -8.20 4.48
C LEU A 12 -18.83 -9.51 5.19
N VAL A 13 -18.97 -10.58 4.44
CA VAL A 13 -19.42 -11.88 4.94
C VAL A 13 -18.47 -12.98 4.53
N LEU A 14 -18.03 -13.77 5.50
CA LEU A 14 -17.31 -15.01 5.23
C LEU A 14 -18.32 -16.08 4.79
N GLN A 15 -18.18 -16.58 3.56
CA GLN A 15 -19.11 -17.54 2.97
C GLN A 15 -18.43 -18.53 2.03
N ARG A 16 -19.10 -19.64 1.75
CA ARG A 16 -18.67 -20.56 0.70
C ARG A 16 -19.18 -20.09 -0.65
N VAL A 17 -18.26 -19.97 -1.61
CA VAL A 17 -18.55 -19.65 -3.02
C VAL A 17 -17.96 -20.75 -3.92
N PRO A 18 -18.39 -20.88 -5.17
CA PRO A 18 -17.74 -21.78 -6.14
C PRO A 18 -16.24 -21.45 -6.26
N LYS A 19 -15.39 -22.49 -6.37
CA LYS A 19 -13.99 -22.28 -6.76
C LYS A 19 -13.98 -21.78 -8.22
N PRO A 20 -13.20 -20.73 -8.55
CA PRO A 20 -13.11 -20.26 -9.93
C PRO A 20 -12.51 -21.35 -10.83
N VAL A 21 -12.97 -21.39 -12.07
CA VAL A 21 -12.47 -22.30 -13.12
C VAL A 21 -11.71 -21.43 -14.12
N PRO A 22 -10.51 -21.83 -14.58
CA PRO A 22 -9.75 -21.03 -15.51
C PRO A 22 -10.42 -20.98 -16.88
N HIS A 23 -10.45 -19.79 -17.47
CA HIS A 23 -10.87 -19.53 -18.84
C HIS A 23 -9.67 -19.33 -19.76
N GLU A 24 -9.92 -19.14 -21.04
CA GLU A 24 -8.85 -18.82 -22.00
C GLU A 24 -8.08 -17.56 -21.56
N GLY A 25 -6.77 -17.68 -21.47
CA GLY A 25 -5.87 -16.60 -21.06
C GLY A 25 -5.80 -16.31 -19.56
N THR A 26 -6.60 -16.98 -18.72
CA THR A 26 -6.59 -16.77 -17.25
C THR A 26 -5.81 -17.86 -16.53
N ALA A 27 -5.55 -17.67 -15.24
CA ALA A 27 -5.02 -18.70 -14.35
C ALA A 27 -5.68 -18.59 -12.96
N ILE A 28 -5.70 -19.70 -12.24
CA ILE A 28 -6.15 -19.76 -10.86
C ILE A 28 -4.93 -19.89 -9.97
N ILE A 29 -4.86 -19.10 -8.92
CA ILE A 29 -3.89 -19.28 -7.85
C ILE A 29 -4.57 -19.76 -6.59
N ARG A 30 -3.90 -20.62 -5.85
CA ARG A 30 -4.17 -20.89 -4.44
C ARG A 30 -3.47 -19.81 -3.64
N VAL A 31 -4.22 -19.02 -2.89
CA VAL A 31 -3.68 -17.91 -2.08
C VAL A 31 -2.85 -18.46 -0.94
N LEU A 32 -1.60 -18.03 -0.81
CA LEU A 32 -0.72 -18.37 0.30
C LEU A 32 -0.65 -17.28 1.35
N ALA A 33 -0.67 -16.04 0.91
CA ALA A 33 -0.72 -14.87 1.77
C ALA A 33 -1.45 -13.73 1.05
N ALA A 34 -2.35 -13.10 1.79
CA ALA A 34 -2.89 -11.78 1.46
C ALA A 34 -2.59 -10.83 2.61
N ALA A 35 -2.62 -9.51 2.38
CA ALA A 35 -2.42 -8.56 3.45
C ALA A 35 -3.57 -7.54 3.50
N ILE A 36 -3.92 -7.09 4.71
CA ILE A 36 -5.01 -6.13 4.90
C ILE A 36 -4.49 -4.72 4.66
N CYS A 37 -5.10 -4.03 3.70
CA CYS A 37 -4.84 -2.63 3.37
C CYS A 37 -5.79 -1.69 4.14
N GLY A 38 -5.37 -0.43 4.32
CA GLY A 38 -6.25 0.63 4.83
C GLY A 38 -7.54 0.82 4.00
N THR A 39 -7.50 0.46 2.72
CA THR A 39 -8.67 0.47 1.83
C THR A 39 -9.68 -0.62 2.20
N ASP A 40 -9.21 -1.81 2.58
CA ASP A 40 -10.07 -2.91 3.03
C ASP A 40 -10.74 -2.55 4.36
N ILE A 41 -9.96 -1.95 5.29
CA ILE A 41 -10.49 -1.43 6.57
C ILE A 41 -11.60 -0.39 6.32
N ARG A 42 -11.40 0.51 5.36
CA ARG A 42 -12.39 1.51 5.00
C ARG A 42 -13.64 0.87 4.42
N THR A 43 -13.49 -0.10 3.52
CA THR A 43 -14.60 -0.86 2.94
C THR A 43 -15.37 -1.64 4.02
N TYR A 44 -14.66 -2.25 4.96
CA TYR A 44 -15.25 -2.95 6.10
C TYR A 44 -16.10 -2.02 6.98
N ARG A 45 -15.62 -0.80 7.26
CA ARG A 45 -16.28 0.14 8.17
C ARG A 45 -17.39 0.97 7.52
N TYR A 46 -17.19 1.36 6.25
CA TYR A 46 -18.02 2.40 5.61
C TYR A 46 -18.62 1.96 4.27
N GLY A 47 -18.26 0.77 3.79
CA GLY A 47 -18.59 0.33 2.44
C GLY A 47 -17.71 1.02 1.38
N SER A 48 -17.99 0.71 0.13
CA SER A 48 -17.28 1.30 -1.01
C SER A 48 -18.20 1.50 -2.21
N ALA A 49 -18.30 2.74 -2.68
CA ALA A 49 -19.00 3.05 -3.92
C ALA A 49 -18.28 2.56 -5.19
N ARG A 50 -16.99 2.22 -5.08
CA ARG A 50 -16.16 1.73 -6.19
C ARG A 50 -16.28 0.23 -6.42
N ILE A 51 -16.78 -0.53 -5.44
CA ILE A 51 -16.89 -1.98 -5.49
C ILE A 51 -18.32 -2.35 -5.82
N ARG A 52 -18.54 -3.05 -6.93
CA ARG A 52 -19.86 -3.61 -7.28
C ARG A 52 -20.05 -4.94 -6.57
N PRO A 53 -21.01 -5.04 -5.62
CA PRO A 53 -21.29 -6.29 -4.93
C PRO A 53 -22.05 -7.27 -5.85
N PRO A 54 -21.95 -8.61 -5.63
CA PRO A 54 -21.02 -9.22 -4.68
C PRO A 54 -19.57 -9.21 -5.19
N ARG A 55 -18.59 -9.05 -4.29
CA ARG A 55 -17.18 -9.02 -4.65
C ARG A 55 -16.31 -9.58 -3.53
N VAL A 56 -15.41 -10.51 -3.85
CA VAL A 56 -14.32 -10.85 -2.94
C VAL A 56 -13.32 -9.69 -2.93
N ILE A 57 -12.98 -9.17 -1.75
CA ILE A 57 -12.01 -8.07 -1.63
C ILE A 57 -10.60 -8.59 -1.29
N GLY A 58 -9.65 -7.67 -1.06
CA GLY A 58 -8.23 -7.97 -0.86
C GLY A 58 -7.45 -7.85 -2.17
N HIS A 59 -6.36 -7.08 -2.14
CA HIS A 59 -5.61 -6.74 -3.36
C HIS A 59 -4.09 -6.83 -3.20
N GLU A 60 -3.60 -7.14 -2.04
CA GLU A 60 -2.20 -7.46 -1.77
C GLU A 60 -2.12 -8.98 -1.66
N VAL A 61 -1.45 -9.68 -2.60
CA VAL A 61 -1.54 -11.14 -2.70
C VAL A 61 -0.34 -11.79 -3.34
N CYS A 62 0.05 -12.94 -2.79
CA CYS A 62 0.86 -13.93 -3.46
C CYS A 62 0.27 -15.33 -3.28
N GLY A 63 0.56 -16.23 -4.22
CA GLY A 63 0.02 -17.58 -4.20
C GLY A 63 0.73 -18.53 -5.14
N LEU A 64 0.36 -19.79 -5.07
CA LEU A 64 0.81 -20.83 -6.00
C LEU A 64 -0.17 -20.96 -7.15
N VAL A 65 0.36 -21.05 -8.37
CA VAL A 65 -0.42 -21.37 -9.55
C VAL A 65 -1.05 -22.74 -9.35
N GLU A 66 -2.36 -22.81 -9.38
CA GLU A 66 -3.14 -24.04 -9.22
C GLU A 66 -3.46 -24.63 -10.59
N GLU A 67 -3.98 -23.79 -11.49
CA GLU A 67 -4.41 -24.19 -12.83
C GLU A 67 -4.27 -23.04 -13.82
N VAL A 68 -3.94 -23.34 -15.07
CA VAL A 68 -3.76 -22.36 -16.16
C VAL A 68 -4.74 -22.69 -17.29
N GLY A 69 -5.50 -21.70 -17.72
CA GLY A 69 -6.40 -21.81 -18.85
C GLY A 69 -5.68 -21.89 -20.20
N ALA A 70 -6.38 -22.38 -21.20
CA ALA A 70 -5.84 -22.51 -22.57
C ALA A 70 -5.38 -21.13 -23.10
N GLY A 71 -4.29 -21.10 -23.88
CA GLY A 71 -3.77 -19.88 -24.51
C GLY A 71 -3.28 -18.81 -23.48
N GLY A 72 -3.16 -19.20 -22.21
CA GLY A 72 -2.86 -18.32 -21.10
C GLY A 72 -1.41 -17.84 -21.06
N SER A 73 -0.73 -18.12 -19.98
CA SER A 73 0.63 -17.71 -19.73
C SER A 73 1.59 -18.89 -19.83
N GLU A 74 2.89 -18.61 -19.86
CA GLU A 74 3.94 -19.63 -19.69
C GLU A 74 4.05 -20.14 -18.23
N LEU A 75 3.09 -19.81 -17.37
CA LEU A 75 3.06 -20.31 -15.99
C LEU A 75 2.73 -21.80 -15.93
N ARG A 76 3.26 -22.44 -14.91
CA ARG A 76 3.00 -23.85 -14.60
C ARG A 76 2.40 -23.99 -13.20
N ALA A 77 1.58 -25.00 -13.01
CA ALA A 77 1.09 -25.36 -11.69
C ALA A 77 2.26 -25.55 -10.71
N GLY A 78 2.12 -25.04 -9.47
CA GLY A 78 3.15 -25.04 -8.44
C GLY A 78 4.13 -23.84 -8.48
N GLU A 79 4.12 -23.01 -9.52
CA GLU A 79 4.94 -21.78 -9.52
C GLU A 79 4.39 -20.76 -8.53
N LEU A 80 5.28 -20.12 -7.78
CA LEU A 80 4.94 -19.03 -6.84
C LEU A 80 4.85 -17.70 -7.60
N VAL A 81 3.76 -16.97 -7.40
CA VAL A 81 3.51 -15.69 -8.10
C VAL A 81 2.99 -14.60 -7.16
N LEU A 82 3.37 -13.38 -7.47
CA LEU A 82 2.79 -12.14 -6.97
C LEU A 82 1.87 -11.55 -8.03
N VAL A 83 0.70 -11.06 -7.64
CA VAL A 83 -0.24 -10.40 -8.54
C VAL A 83 -0.33 -8.92 -8.20
N VAL A 84 0.07 -8.07 -9.16
CA VAL A 84 -0.02 -6.60 -9.04
C VAL A 84 -1.45 -6.18 -9.34
N PRO A 85 -2.17 -5.53 -8.40
CA PRO A 85 -3.62 -5.36 -8.52
C PRO A 85 -4.07 -4.31 -9.54
N ALA A 86 -3.27 -3.30 -9.82
CA ALA A 86 -3.63 -2.18 -10.70
C ALA A 86 -3.34 -2.52 -12.17
N ILE A 87 -4.38 -2.97 -12.89
CA ILE A 87 -4.26 -3.50 -14.25
C ILE A 87 -4.70 -2.44 -15.27
N GLY A 88 -3.76 -1.90 -16.03
CA GLY A 88 -4.03 -0.92 -17.08
C GLY A 88 -4.57 -1.56 -18.36
N CYS A 89 -5.03 -0.74 -19.30
CA CYS A 89 -5.56 -1.23 -20.60
C CYS A 89 -4.46 -1.48 -21.67
N GLY A 90 -3.23 -1.05 -21.47
CA GLY A 90 -2.10 -1.22 -22.38
C GLY A 90 -1.99 -0.22 -23.52
N HIS A 91 -3.06 0.43 -23.94
CA HIS A 91 -3.08 1.21 -25.18
C HIS A 91 -3.45 2.71 -25.03
N CYS A 92 -3.89 3.15 -23.85
CA CYS A 92 -4.14 4.58 -23.63
C CYS A 92 -2.83 5.39 -23.50
N TYR A 93 -2.96 6.69 -23.54
CA TYR A 93 -1.82 7.62 -23.44
C TYR A 93 -0.91 7.32 -22.25
N TRP A 94 -1.49 7.07 -21.07
CA TRP A 94 -0.75 6.81 -19.85
C TRP A 94 -0.09 5.43 -19.81
N CYS A 95 -0.82 4.39 -20.25
CA CYS A 95 -0.26 3.04 -20.30
C CYS A 95 0.97 2.95 -21.22
N ARG A 96 0.92 3.61 -22.41
CA ARG A 96 2.06 3.63 -23.34
C ARG A 96 3.29 4.38 -22.79
N ARG A 97 3.13 5.15 -21.71
CA ARG A 97 4.21 5.84 -20.99
C ARG A 97 4.63 5.15 -19.71
N GLY A 98 4.10 3.97 -19.42
CA GLY A 98 4.42 3.22 -18.20
C GLY A 98 3.59 3.62 -16.96
N HIS A 99 2.75 4.65 -17.07
CA HIS A 99 1.88 5.10 -15.97
C HIS A 99 0.56 4.32 -15.95
N THR A 100 0.64 2.99 -15.84
CA THR A 100 -0.52 2.08 -15.91
C THR A 100 -1.49 2.27 -14.76
N ASN A 101 -1.01 2.72 -13.61
CA ASN A 101 -1.77 3.02 -12.39
C ASN A 101 -2.78 4.19 -12.53
N VAL A 102 -2.58 5.08 -13.50
CA VAL A 102 -3.51 6.19 -13.82
C VAL A 102 -4.22 5.98 -15.16
N CYS A 103 -4.37 4.74 -15.59
CA CYS A 103 -5.12 4.38 -16.77
C CYS A 103 -6.59 4.80 -16.67
N ALA A 104 -7.14 5.43 -17.72
CA ALA A 104 -8.55 5.82 -17.77
C ALA A 104 -9.53 4.62 -17.70
N ARG A 105 -9.05 3.42 -18.03
CA ARG A 105 -9.77 2.14 -17.95
C ARG A 105 -9.08 1.19 -16.97
N LEU A 106 -8.56 1.74 -15.87
CA LEU A 106 -7.94 0.95 -14.82
C LEU A 106 -8.95 -0.04 -14.24
N ARG A 107 -8.54 -1.30 -14.13
CA ARG A 107 -9.25 -2.35 -13.39
C ARG A 107 -8.36 -2.86 -12.26
N THR A 108 -8.97 -3.16 -11.14
CA THR A 108 -8.23 -3.50 -9.93
C THR A 108 -8.74 -4.80 -9.31
N ILE A 109 -7.82 -5.69 -8.94
CA ILE A 109 -8.10 -6.88 -8.12
C ILE A 109 -8.72 -6.43 -6.79
N GLY A 110 -9.74 -7.14 -6.32
CA GLY A 110 -10.50 -6.79 -5.13
C GLY A 110 -11.56 -5.69 -5.33
N PHE A 111 -11.66 -5.11 -6.55
CA PHE A 111 -12.63 -4.07 -6.90
C PHE A 111 -13.44 -4.44 -8.14
N ASP A 112 -12.77 -4.56 -9.28
CA ASP A 112 -13.37 -4.92 -10.58
C ASP A 112 -13.31 -6.43 -10.82
N TYR A 113 -12.28 -7.07 -10.30
CA TYR A 113 -12.08 -8.51 -10.25
C TYR A 113 -12.15 -8.99 -8.82
N ASP A 114 -12.47 -10.26 -8.61
CA ASP A 114 -12.43 -10.86 -7.30
C ASP A 114 -11.00 -10.88 -6.74
N GLY A 115 -10.90 -10.63 -5.46
CA GLY A 115 -9.63 -10.43 -4.75
C GLY A 115 -9.19 -11.64 -3.94
N ALA A 116 -8.26 -11.39 -3.05
CA ALA A 116 -7.44 -12.38 -2.40
C ALA A 116 -7.93 -12.85 -1.03
N PHE A 117 -9.01 -12.28 -0.47
CA PHE A 117 -9.55 -12.82 0.78
C PHE A 117 -10.42 -14.05 0.49
N ALA A 118 -9.80 -15.05 -0.15
CA ALA A 118 -10.36 -16.34 -0.51
C ALA A 118 -9.26 -17.41 -0.55
N GLU A 119 -9.66 -18.68 -0.57
CA GLU A 119 -8.71 -19.80 -0.75
C GLU A 119 -8.08 -19.80 -2.15
N TYR A 120 -8.83 -19.38 -3.17
CA TYR A 120 -8.38 -19.30 -4.56
C TYR A 120 -8.81 -17.99 -5.20
N MET A 121 -7.99 -17.49 -6.14
CA MET A 121 -8.25 -16.27 -6.89
C MET A 121 -7.97 -16.49 -8.37
N GLU A 122 -8.82 -15.97 -9.25
CA GLU A 122 -8.54 -15.91 -10.68
C GLU A 122 -7.64 -14.74 -11.02
N ILE A 123 -6.61 -14.98 -11.81
CA ILE A 123 -5.78 -13.94 -12.45
C ILE A 123 -6.38 -13.68 -13.84
N PRO A 124 -6.89 -12.47 -14.12
CA PRO A 124 -7.49 -12.16 -15.41
C PRO A 124 -6.44 -12.10 -16.53
N ALA A 125 -6.82 -12.46 -17.75
CA ALA A 125 -5.95 -12.46 -18.93
C ALA A 125 -5.24 -11.10 -19.14
N GLN A 126 -5.91 -9.98 -18.86
CA GLN A 126 -5.33 -8.65 -18.95
C GLN A 126 -4.14 -8.45 -18.02
N ALA A 127 -4.10 -9.13 -16.86
CA ALA A 127 -2.97 -9.06 -15.94
C ALA A 127 -1.69 -9.62 -16.55
N PHE A 128 -1.80 -10.71 -17.30
CA PHE A 128 -0.66 -11.30 -18.05
C PHE A 128 -0.18 -10.35 -19.15
N ALA A 129 -1.11 -9.84 -19.96
CA ALA A 129 -0.79 -8.92 -21.07
C ALA A 129 -0.11 -7.63 -20.57
N MET A 130 -0.39 -7.20 -19.34
CA MET A 130 0.17 -6.00 -18.74
C MET A 130 1.40 -6.25 -17.84
N GLY A 131 1.84 -7.51 -17.73
CA GLY A 131 2.97 -7.88 -16.89
C GLY A 131 2.72 -7.70 -15.39
N ASN A 132 1.46 -7.78 -14.98
CA ASN A 132 1.02 -7.67 -13.59
C ASN A 132 1.22 -8.96 -12.79
N VAL A 133 1.67 -10.03 -13.42
CA VAL A 133 2.02 -11.29 -12.75
C VAL A 133 3.53 -11.43 -12.70
N ILE A 134 4.07 -11.56 -11.51
CA ILE A 134 5.51 -11.65 -11.27
C ILE A 134 5.81 -13.02 -10.66
N ARG A 135 6.62 -13.84 -11.35
CA ARG A 135 7.15 -15.08 -10.77
C ARG A 135 8.05 -14.73 -9.60
N LEU A 136 7.88 -15.42 -8.50
CA LEU A 136 8.69 -15.25 -7.30
C LEU A 136 9.78 -16.33 -7.23
N ASP A 137 10.95 -15.92 -6.77
CA ASP A 137 11.96 -16.87 -6.32
C ASP A 137 11.42 -17.61 -5.09
N PRO A 138 11.44 -18.96 -5.05
CA PRO A 138 11.00 -19.72 -3.89
C PRO A 138 11.73 -19.39 -2.57
N ALA A 139 12.90 -18.78 -2.65
CA ALA A 139 13.63 -18.29 -1.48
C ALA A 139 12.98 -17.07 -0.81
N ILE A 140 12.08 -16.36 -1.51
CA ILE A 140 11.37 -15.19 -0.96
C ILE A 140 10.12 -15.68 -0.19
N PRO A 141 10.05 -15.51 1.14
CA PRO A 141 8.89 -15.92 1.90
C PRO A 141 7.62 -15.21 1.41
N PRO A 142 6.47 -15.92 1.26
CA PRO A 142 5.19 -15.33 0.88
C PRO A 142 4.79 -14.13 1.75
N ASP A 143 5.13 -14.14 3.03
CA ASP A 143 4.85 -13.08 4.00
C ASP A 143 5.61 -11.78 3.72
N ALA A 144 6.77 -11.88 3.13
CA ALA A 144 7.53 -10.72 2.66
C ALA A 144 7.08 -10.29 1.25
N ALA A 145 6.87 -11.27 0.36
CA ALA A 145 6.47 -11.04 -1.02
C ALA A 145 5.14 -10.28 -1.12
N VAL A 146 4.14 -10.59 -0.29
CA VAL A 146 2.82 -9.95 -0.30
C VAL A 146 2.89 -8.45 0.01
N LEU A 147 3.95 -7.98 0.66
CA LEU A 147 4.17 -6.56 1.00
C LEU A 147 4.78 -5.76 -0.16
N THR A 148 5.03 -6.39 -1.30
CA THR A 148 5.57 -5.72 -2.50
C THR A 148 4.62 -4.62 -3.00
N GLU A 149 3.30 -4.87 -3.00
CA GLU A 149 2.31 -3.89 -3.48
C GLU A 149 2.35 -2.58 -2.69
N PRO A 150 2.20 -2.58 -1.35
CA PRO A 150 2.25 -1.33 -0.60
C PRO A 150 3.63 -0.65 -0.63
N LEU A 151 4.72 -1.40 -0.70
CA LEU A 151 6.06 -0.82 -0.91
C LEU A 151 6.15 -0.14 -2.29
N ALA A 152 5.60 -0.75 -3.34
CA ALA A 152 5.57 -0.17 -4.68
C ALA A 152 4.74 1.12 -4.74
N CYS A 153 3.65 1.20 -3.98
CA CYS A 153 2.88 2.44 -3.83
C CYS A 153 3.72 3.54 -3.17
N CYS A 154 4.49 3.22 -2.12
CA CYS A 154 5.40 4.17 -1.48
C CYS A 154 6.54 4.61 -2.41
N LEU A 155 7.11 3.68 -3.20
CA LEU A 155 8.10 4.01 -4.24
C LEU A 155 7.51 4.97 -5.28
N ASN A 156 6.26 4.73 -5.73
CA ASN A 156 5.56 5.66 -6.61
C ASN A 156 5.45 7.06 -5.98
N GLY A 157 5.04 7.14 -4.70
CA GLY A 157 4.91 8.40 -3.98
C GLY A 157 6.23 9.16 -3.85
N GLN A 158 7.35 8.46 -3.64
CA GLN A 158 8.66 9.09 -3.48
C GLN A 158 9.38 9.37 -4.81
N SER A 159 8.96 8.77 -5.91
CA SER A 159 9.64 8.91 -7.20
C SER A 159 9.80 10.36 -7.68
N SER A 160 8.83 11.23 -7.38
CA SER A 160 8.87 12.66 -7.71
C SER A 160 9.56 13.52 -6.65
N LEU A 161 9.88 12.95 -5.49
CA LEU A 161 10.45 13.70 -4.37
C LEU A 161 11.98 13.78 -4.42
N GLN A 162 12.64 12.87 -5.11
CA GLN A 162 14.11 12.84 -5.28
C GLN A 162 14.86 13.03 -3.95
N ILE A 163 14.46 12.26 -2.93
CA ILE A 163 15.04 12.34 -1.58
C ILE A 163 16.54 12.02 -1.61
N GLY A 164 17.34 12.87 -0.99
CA GLY A 164 18.80 12.76 -0.94
C GLY A 164 19.41 13.18 0.40
N ALA A 165 20.74 13.19 0.46
CA ALA A 165 21.52 13.36 1.69
C ALA A 165 21.37 14.73 2.39
N GLU A 166 20.88 15.74 1.68
CA GLU A 166 20.66 17.07 2.25
C GLU A 166 19.24 17.27 2.78
N ASP A 167 18.33 16.32 2.50
CA ASP A 167 16.93 16.47 2.82
C ASP A 167 16.57 16.04 4.24
N SER A 168 15.86 16.90 4.96
CA SER A 168 15.01 16.52 6.09
C SER A 168 13.65 16.13 5.55
N VAL A 169 13.13 14.98 5.98
CA VAL A 169 11.86 14.42 5.54
C VAL A 169 10.88 14.39 6.70
N LEU A 170 9.71 15.03 6.54
CA LEU A 170 8.61 14.94 7.49
C LEU A 170 7.50 14.05 6.92
N ILE A 171 7.04 13.07 7.69
CA ILE A 171 5.98 12.17 7.31
C ILE A 171 4.84 12.29 8.33
N PHE A 172 3.63 12.62 7.86
CA PHE A 172 2.43 12.62 8.67
C PHE A 172 1.75 11.25 8.63
N GLY A 173 1.61 10.63 9.80
CA GLY A 173 0.99 9.33 9.98
C GLY A 173 2.00 8.21 10.24
N ALA A 174 1.97 7.62 11.43
CA ALA A 174 2.82 6.50 11.86
C ALA A 174 2.13 5.12 11.68
N GLY A 175 1.18 5.01 10.75
CA GLY A 175 0.65 3.73 10.29
C GLY A 175 1.68 2.97 9.45
N PHE A 176 1.33 1.77 9.00
CA PHE A 176 2.21 0.94 8.17
C PHE A 176 2.82 1.72 6.98
N ILE A 177 2.00 2.45 6.22
CA ILE A 177 2.46 3.22 5.05
C ILE A 177 3.45 4.33 5.44
N GLY A 178 3.20 5.06 6.53
CA GLY A 178 4.15 6.08 7.01
C GLY A 178 5.49 5.47 7.44
N CYS A 179 5.45 4.31 8.11
CA CYS A 179 6.67 3.57 8.47
C CYS A 179 7.44 3.11 7.21
N VAL A 180 6.75 2.65 6.17
CA VAL A 180 7.38 2.26 4.89
C VAL A 180 7.98 3.47 4.17
N HIS A 181 7.30 4.61 4.17
CA HIS A 181 7.87 5.86 3.65
C HIS A 181 9.12 6.29 4.42
N ALA A 182 9.12 6.15 5.75
CA ALA A 182 10.28 6.45 6.57
C ALA A 182 11.45 5.51 6.29
N GLU A 183 11.19 4.20 6.13
CA GLU A 183 12.20 3.21 5.74
C GLU A 183 12.84 3.57 4.39
N LEU A 184 12.02 3.90 3.39
CA LEU A 184 12.49 4.31 2.08
C LEU A 184 13.29 5.61 2.12
N ALA A 185 12.87 6.60 2.90
CA ALA A 185 13.59 7.86 3.05
C ALA A 185 14.97 7.64 3.70
N VAL A 186 15.04 6.78 4.73
CA VAL A 186 16.32 6.38 5.35
C VAL A 186 17.21 5.65 4.33
N ALA A 187 16.65 4.71 3.56
CA ALA A 187 17.40 3.97 2.54
C ALA A 187 17.88 4.88 1.39
N SER A 188 17.15 5.96 1.09
CA SER A 188 17.55 6.99 0.13
C SER A 188 18.65 7.93 0.66
N GLY A 189 19.07 7.75 1.91
CA GLY A 189 20.13 8.55 2.53
C GLY A 189 19.69 9.91 3.05
N ALA A 190 18.40 10.11 3.33
CA ALA A 190 17.91 11.35 3.90
C ALA A 190 18.71 11.77 5.15
N LYS A 191 19.02 13.07 5.27
CA LYS A 191 19.75 13.65 6.40
C LYS A 191 19.02 13.42 7.72
N ARG A 192 17.68 13.51 7.67
CA ARG A 192 16.78 13.38 8.83
C ARG A 192 15.44 12.83 8.37
N VAL A 193 14.83 11.98 9.16
CA VAL A 193 13.47 11.47 8.90
C VAL A 193 12.63 11.62 10.17
N ILE A 194 11.63 12.49 10.11
CA ILE A 194 10.70 12.80 11.20
C ILE A 194 9.34 12.15 10.87
N LEU A 195 8.84 11.33 11.79
CA LEU A 195 7.53 10.70 11.69
C LEU A 195 6.60 11.30 12.75
N ALA A 196 5.54 11.99 12.33
CA ALA A 196 4.58 12.65 13.21
C ALA A 196 3.22 11.93 13.20
N ASP A 197 2.65 11.70 14.37
CA ASP A 197 1.30 11.14 14.55
C ASP A 197 0.72 11.63 15.90
N VAL A 198 -0.58 11.43 16.08
CA VAL A 198 -1.27 11.65 17.36
C VAL A 198 -1.35 10.37 18.21
N ALA A 199 -1.04 9.21 17.62
CA ALA A 199 -1.09 7.90 18.24
C ALA A 199 0.27 7.50 18.82
N GLY A 200 0.50 7.78 20.10
CA GLY A 200 1.77 7.53 20.77
C GLY A 200 2.22 6.06 20.72
N GLY A 201 1.28 5.10 20.72
CA GLY A 201 1.58 3.67 20.60
C GLY A 201 2.21 3.31 19.25
N ARG A 202 1.74 3.92 18.14
CA ARG A 202 2.30 3.75 16.79
C ARG A 202 3.70 4.34 16.68
N LEU A 203 3.89 5.55 17.22
CA LEU A 203 5.19 6.22 17.22
C LEU A 203 6.23 5.42 18.00
N ALA A 204 5.87 4.90 19.18
CA ALA A 204 6.74 4.04 19.96
C ALA A 204 7.16 2.78 19.19
N LEU A 205 6.20 2.08 18.55
CA LEU A 205 6.49 0.91 17.74
C LEU A 205 7.35 1.24 16.52
N ALA A 206 7.06 2.33 15.82
CA ALA A 206 7.86 2.78 14.67
C ALA A 206 9.32 3.02 15.06
N ARG A 207 9.58 3.67 16.20
CA ARG A 207 10.92 3.92 16.74
C ARG A 207 11.63 2.64 17.20
N GLU A 208 10.89 1.67 17.77
CA GLU A 208 11.42 0.35 18.11
C GLU A 208 11.93 -0.39 16.86
N LEU A 209 11.16 -0.33 15.76
CA LEU A 209 11.43 -1.05 14.51
C LEU A 209 12.47 -0.35 13.63
N ASN A 210 12.57 0.96 13.70
CA ASN A 210 13.57 1.74 12.96
C ASN A 210 14.14 2.87 13.84
N ARG A 211 15.34 2.65 14.37
CA ARG A 211 16.03 3.60 15.28
C ARG A 211 16.64 4.81 14.56
N LYS A 212 16.59 4.85 13.22
CA LYS A 212 17.12 5.97 12.42
C LYS A 212 16.08 7.07 12.19
N ILE A 213 14.85 6.90 12.69
CA ILE A 213 13.77 7.89 12.58
C ILE A 213 13.57 8.64 13.91
N GLU A 214 13.21 9.90 13.79
CA GLU A 214 12.73 10.72 14.89
C GLU A 214 11.20 10.64 14.93
N THR A 215 10.59 10.62 16.11
CA THR A 215 9.14 10.54 16.26
C THR A 215 8.61 11.69 17.08
N VAL A 216 7.52 12.32 16.62
CA VAL A 216 6.86 13.44 17.29
C VAL A 216 5.39 13.11 17.54
N ASP A 217 4.98 13.10 18.80
CA ASP A 217 3.58 12.97 19.21
C ASP A 217 2.91 14.35 19.14
N SER A 218 2.31 14.66 18.00
CA SER A 218 1.69 15.97 17.75
C SER A 218 0.41 16.23 18.58
N SER A 219 -0.03 15.25 19.38
CA SER A 219 -1.06 15.47 20.41
C SER A 219 -0.51 16.05 21.72
N LYS A 220 0.81 15.98 21.92
CA LYS A 220 1.49 16.39 23.15
C LYS A 220 2.57 17.45 22.93
N GLU A 221 3.14 17.50 21.72
CA GLU A 221 4.26 18.34 21.35
C GLU A 221 3.86 19.29 20.22
N ASP A 222 4.36 20.52 20.25
CA ASP A 222 4.21 21.46 19.14
C ASP A 222 5.13 21.02 17.98
N LEU A 223 4.54 20.41 16.96
CA LEU A 223 5.26 19.94 15.77
C LEU A 223 5.97 21.10 15.04
N GLY A 224 5.37 22.29 15.03
CA GLY A 224 5.95 23.49 14.42
C GLY A 224 7.22 23.93 15.13
N ALA A 225 7.18 23.99 16.46
CA ALA A 225 8.35 24.31 17.30
C ALA A 225 9.46 23.26 17.11
N TYR A 226 9.09 21.97 17.11
CA TYR A 226 10.03 20.87 16.88
C TYR A 226 10.73 20.99 15.51
N VAL A 227 9.95 21.16 14.42
CA VAL A 227 10.52 21.32 13.07
C VAL A 227 11.42 22.53 12.97
N LYS A 228 11.02 23.66 13.57
CA LYS A 228 11.83 24.88 13.59
C LYS A 228 13.18 24.68 14.28
N GLU A 229 13.20 24.00 15.41
CA GLU A 229 14.44 23.67 16.11
C GLU A 229 15.29 22.69 15.29
N ALA A 230 14.67 21.59 14.80
CA ALA A 230 15.33 20.54 14.06
C ALA A 230 15.98 20.99 12.75
N THR A 231 15.42 22.06 12.11
CA THR A 231 15.87 22.56 10.80
C THR A 231 16.54 23.94 10.85
N GLY A 232 16.80 24.48 12.04
CA GLY A 232 17.32 25.84 12.18
C GLY A 232 16.39 26.90 11.59
N ALA A 233 15.09 26.73 11.72
CA ALA A 233 14.02 27.59 11.25
C ALA A 233 13.84 27.66 9.71
N MET A 234 14.53 26.82 8.95
CA MET A 234 14.38 26.79 7.47
C MET A 234 13.11 26.05 7.02
N GLY A 235 12.56 25.14 7.83
CA GLY A 235 11.50 24.20 7.45
C GLY A 235 12.06 22.91 6.84
N VAL A 236 11.18 22.03 6.37
CA VAL A 236 11.52 20.67 5.87
C VAL A 236 11.52 20.65 4.34
N GLU A 237 12.54 20.04 3.76
CA GLU A 237 12.72 19.96 2.29
C GLU A 237 11.76 18.97 1.63
N VAL A 238 11.35 17.91 2.35
CA VAL A 238 10.42 16.90 1.82
C VAL A 238 9.33 16.59 2.83
N ILE A 239 8.08 16.58 2.37
CA ILE A 239 6.94 16.25 3.23
C ILE A 239 6.04 15.22 2.55
N ILE A 240 5.60 14.21 3.32
CA ILE A 240 4.67 13.17 2.84
C ILE A 240 3.47 13.08 3.79
N THR A 241 2.26 13.29 3.27
CA THR A 241 1.04 13.10 4.06
C THR A 241 0.53 11.67 3.88
N ALA A 242 0.93 10.77 4.79
CA ALA A 242 0.54 9.35 4.77
C ALA A 242 -0.67 9.03 5.66
N CYS A 243 -1.53 10.03 5.91
CA CYS A 243 -2.74 9.92 6.71
C CYS A 243 -3.96 10.52 5.98
N PRO A 244 -5.20 10.10 6.31
CA PRO A 244 -6.41 10.57 5.65
C PRO A 244 -6.99 11.85 6.29
N VAL A 245 -6.12 12.79 6.70
CA VAL A 245 -6.47 14.01 7.44
C VAL A 245 -6.14 15.23 6.60
N GLY A 246 -7.17 15.96 6.14
CA GLY A 246 -7.01 17.07 5.19
C GLY A 246 -6.24 18.27 5.75
N GLU A 247 -6.32 18.51 7.07
CA GLU A 247 -5.62 19.58 7.78
C GLU A 247 -4.09 19.43 7.70
N THR A 248 -3.59 18.21 7.58
CA THR A 248 -2.14 17.97 7.42
C THR A 248 -1.59 18.54 6.12
N HIS A 249 -2.44 18.79 5.12
CA HIS A 249 -2.01 19.42 3.86
C HIS A 249 -1.62 20.88 4.08
N ALA A 250 -2.40 21.64 4.86
CA ALA A 250 -2.07 23.04 5.23
C ALA A 250 -0.81 23.07 6.11
N THR A 251 -0.76 22.25 7.15
CA THR A 251 0.40 22.13 8.04
C THR A 251 1.68 21.76 7.27
N ALA A 252 1.58 20.89 6.26
CA ALA A 252 2.70 20.55 5.39
C ALA A 252 3.28 21.78 4.67
N MET A 253 2.42 22.68 4.18
CA MET A 253 2.90 23.91 3.52
C MET A 253 3.47 24.92 4.50
N GLU A 254 2.92 25.01 5.71
CA GLU A 254 3.44 25.88 6.78
C GLU A 254 4.85 25.46 7.18
N LEU A 255 5.05 24.13 7.42
CA LEU A 255 6.31 23.56 7.89
C LEU A 255 7.36 23.35 6.79
N SER A 256 7.01 23.58 5.53
CA SER A 256 7.92 23.40 4.40
C SER A 256 8.97 24.49 4.30
N ALA A 257 10.19 24.11 3.94
CA ALA A 257 11.22 25.02 3.45
C ALA A 257 10.80 25.66 2.11
N ALA A 258 11.49 26.71 1.68
CA ALA A 258 11.38 27.16 0.31
C ALA A 258 11.85 26.05 -0.65
N ARG A 259 11.16 25.90 -1.81
CA ARG A 259 11.40 24.86 -2.81
C ARG A 259 11.17 23.43 -2.32
N ALA A 260 10.44 23.26 -1.21
CA ALA A 260 10.12 21.93 -0.71
C ALA A 260 9.23 21.13 -1.68
N ARG A 261 9.33 19.80 -1.56
CA ARG A 261 8.59 18.82 -2.35
C ARG A 261 7.61 18.09 -1.44
N ILE A 262 6.33 18.19 -1.74
CA ILE A 262 5.24 17.68 -0.90
C ILE A 262 4.49 16.60 -1.65
N CYS A 263 4.39 15.39 -1.11
CA CYS A 263 3.57 14.31 -1.64
C CYS A 263 2.27 14.15 -0.84
N LEU A 264 1.14 14.38 -1.49
CA LEU A 264 -0.18 14.04 -0.97
C LEU A 264 -0.46 12.57 -1.28
N PHE A 265 -0.12 11.68 -0.33
CA PHE A 265 -0.22 10.24 -0.49
C PHE A 265 -1.52 9.67 0.07
N GLY A 266 -1.87 10.02 1.30
CA GLY A 266 -3.10 9.60 1.94
C GLY A 266 -4.33 10.27 1.32
N GLY A 267 -5.27 9.45 0.80
CA GLY A 267 -6.54 9.98 0.29
C GLY A 267 -7.45 10.46 1.42
N VAL A 268 -7.98 11.68 1.31
CA VAL A 268 -8.97 12.22 2.23
C VAL A 268 -10.34 11.55 1.99
N PRO A 269 -11.17 11.31 3.02
CA PRO A 269 -12.54 10.79 2.84
C PRO A 269 -13.38 11.64 1.89
N GLN A 270 -14.39 11.03 1.22
CA GLN A 270 -15.22 11.71 0.21
C GLN A 270 -15.83 13.05 0.68
N ASN A 271 -16.14 13.17 1.95
CA ASN A 271 -16.70 14.39 2.56
C ASN A 271 -15.63 15.29 3.18
N GLY A 272 -14.36 14.87 3.13
CA GLY A 272 -13.23 15.65 3.62
C GLY A 272 -12.63 16.51 2.50
N LYS A 273 -12.05 17.64 2.89
CA LYS A 273 -11.32 18.51 1.99
C LYS A 273 -9.89 18.64 2.51
N GLY A 274 -8.92 18.57 1.59
CA GLY A 274 -7.58 19.04 1.86
C GLY A 274 -7.50 20.54 1.53
N PHE A 275 -6.71 21.28 2.27
CA PHE A 275 -6.51 22.71 2.04
C PHE A 275 -5.12 22.94 1.46
N LEU A 276 -5.07 23.62 0.31
CA LEU A 276 -3.83 24.05 -0.33
C LEU A 276 -3.78 25.57 -0.30
N ASP A 277 -2.73 26.13 0.32
CA ASP A 277 -2.45 27.55 0.28
C ASP A 277 -1.69 27.88 -1.02
N SER A 278 -2.39 28.45 -1.98
CA SER A 278 -1.81 28.83 -3.27
C SER A 278 -0.72 29.90 -3.14
N ASN A 279 -0.80 30.79 -2.15
CA ASN A 279 0.24 31.79 -1.89
C ASN A 279 1.50 31.14 -1.33
N ALA A 280 1.35 30.22 -0.38
CA ALA A 280 2.50 29.44 0.11
C ALA A 280 3.18 28.68 -1.03
N ILE A 281 2.40 28.01 -1.91
CA ILE A 281 2.94 27.34 -3.11
C ILE A 281 3.71 28.31 -4.00
N HIS A 282 3.11 29.48 -4.29
CA HIS A 282 3.71 30.47 -5.18
C HIS A 282 4.98 31.09 -4.59
N TYR A 283 4.91 31.64 -3.37
CA TYR A 283 6.01 32.43 -2.82
C TYR A 283 7.16 31.58 -2.25
N LYS A 284 6.89 30.33 -1.86
CA LYS A 284 7.94 29.39 -1.47
C LYS A 284 8.43 28.51 -2.63
N GLU A 285 7.89 28.66 -3.85
CA GLU A 285 8.17 27.80 -5.03
C GLU A 285 7.99 26.30 -4.70
N LEU A 286 6.89 25.91 -4.02
CA LEU A 286 6.66 24.54 -3.62
C LEU A 286 6.27 23.65 -4.80
N ALA A 287 6.80 22.42 -4.82
CA ALA A 287 6.33 21.35 -5.72
C ALA A 287 5.38 20.43 -4.96
N VAL A 288 4.11 20.40 -5.36
CA VAL A 288 3.08 19.55 -4.72
C VAL A 288 2.67 18.44 -5.68
N PHE A 289 2.78 17.19 -5.24
CA PHE A 289 2.51 15.99 -6.03
C PHE A 289 1.38 15.17 -5.40
N GLY A 290 0.55 14.54 -6.23
CA GLY A 290 -0.34 13.45 -5.82
C GLY A 290 0.26 12.09 -6.18
N SER A 291 -0.07 11.05 -5.42
CA SER A 291 0.31 9.67 -5.72
C SER A 291 -0.89 8.74 -5.62
N HIS A 292 -1.01 7.80 -6.56
CA HIS A 292 -2.08 6.82 -6.57
C HIS A 292 -1.58 5.47 -7.09
N ALA A 293 -1.77 4.41 -6.30
CA ALA A 293 -1.42 3.03 -6.65
C ALA A 293 0.03 2.90 -7.17
N SER A 294 0.33 1.85 -7.90
CA SER A 294 1.66 1.60 -8.49
C SER A 294 1.56 0.83 -9.80
N SER A 295 2.59 0.93 -10.63
CA SER A 295 2.74 0.15 -11.86
C SER A 295 3.41 -1.19 -11.60
N ALA A 296 3.31 -2.12 -12.57
CA ALA A 296 4.03 -3.39 -12.52
C ALA A 296 5.57 -3.21 -12.43
N ALA A 297 6.12 -2.16 -13.06
CA ALA A 297 7.55 -1.86 -12.97
C ALA A 297 7.97 -1.47 -11.55
N GLN A 298 7.17 -0.65 -10.87
CA GLN A 298 7.43 -0.27 -9.47
C GLN A 298 7.30 -1.48 -8.53
N ASN A 299 6.38 -2.40 -8.81
CA ASN A 299 6.28 -3.66 -8.05
C ASN A 299 7.52 -4.56 -8.24
N ARG A 300 8.07 -4.66 -9.45
CA ARG A 300 9.34 -5.39 -9.66
C ARG A 300 10.49 -4.76 -8.88
N GLU A 301 10.58 -3.43 -8.86
CA GLU A 301 11.60 -2.73 -8.08
C GLU A 301 11.39 -2.92 -6.57
N ALA A 302 10.15 -2.85 -6.08
CA ALA A 302 9.82 -3.13 -4.69
C ALA A 302 10.23 -4.55 -4.28
N LEU A 303 9.88 -5.55 -5.11
CA LEU A 303 10.25 -6.94 -4.89
C LEU A 303 11.78 -7.13 -4.88
N ARG A 304 12.50 -6.48 -5.79
CA ARG A 304 13.98 -6.50 -5.82
C ARG A 304 14.55 -6.00 -4.49
N ARG A 305 14.05 -4.87 -3.97
CA ARG A 305 14.52 -4.29 -2.70
C ARG A 305 14.21 -5.17 -1.49
N ILE A 306 13.07 -5.84 -1.50
CA ILE A 306 12.72 -6.84 -0.46
C ILE A 306 13.69 -8.04 -0.56
N ALA A 307 13.85 -8.61 -1.76
CA ALA A 307 14.67 -9.79 -1.99
C ALA A 307 16.16 -9.56 -1.67
N SER A 308 16.68 -8.36 -1.92
CA SER A 308 18.06 -7.99 -1.61
C SER A 308 18.30 -7.64 -0.13
N GLY A 309 17.24 -7.52 0.68
CA GLY A 309 17.33 -7.05 2.06
C GLY A 309 17.61 -5.53 2.19
N GLU A 310 17.53 -4.77 1.09
CA GLU A 310 17.65 -3.30 1.12
C GLU A 310 16.54 -2.67 1.96
N ILE A 311 15.33 -3.26 1.89
CA ILE A 311 14.17 -2.84 2.67
C ILE A 311 13.62 -4.04 3.45
N GLU A 312 13.74 -3.99 4.77
CA GLU A 312 13.24 -5.02 5.69
C GLU A 312 11.76 -4.79 6.05
N ILE A 313 10.89 -4.77 5.05
CA ILE A 313 9.47 -4.40 5.24
C ILE A 313 8.71 -5.40 6.14
N ALA A 314 9.12 -6.66 6.17
CA ALA A 314 8.46 -7.72 6.94
C ALA A 314 8.48 -7.46 8.47
N LYS A 315 9.42 -6.67 8.97
CA LYS A 315 9.48 -6.28 10.39
C LYS A 315 8.25 -5.50 10.88
N TYR A 316 7.51 -4.90 9.95
CA TYR A 316 6.27 -4.15 10.24
C TYR A 316 5.02 -5.02 10.26
N VAL A 317 5.13 -6.33 9.98
CA VAL A 317 4.04 -7.29 10.12
C VAL A 317 3.85 -7.61 11.59
N SER A 318 2.69 -7.27 12.11
CA SER A 318 2.35 -7.46 13.53
C SER A 318 1.77 -8.85 13.82
N GLY A 319 1.43 -9.61 12.79
CA GLY A 319 0.89 -10.96 12.93
C GLY A 319 0.10 -11.42 11.71
N SER A 320 -0.46 -12.62 11.80
CA SER A 320 -1.31 -13.19 10.74
C SER A 320 -2.54 -13.88 11.35
N TYR A 321 -3.60 -13.93 10.54
CA TYR A 321 -4.85 -14.62 10.88
C TYR A 321 -5.26 -15.55 9.74
N PRO A 322 -5.81 -16.71 10.03
CA PRO A 322 -6.41 -17.55 9.00
C PRO A 322 -7.66 -16.88 8.43
N LEU A 323 -7.98 -17.16 7.17
CA LEU A 323 -9.11 -16.54 6.45
C LEU A 323 -10.45 -16.70 7.19
N ASN A 324 -10.66 -17.83 7.85
CA ASN A 324 -11.87 -18.09 8.63
C ASN A 324 -11.96 -17.26 9.94
N ARG A 325 -10.90 -16.51 10.29
CA ARG A 325 -10.86 -15.57 11.41
C ARG A 325 -10.48 -14.15 10.98
N ILE A 326 -10.74 -13.80 9.73
CA ILE A 326 -10.36 -12.49 9.15
C ILE A 326 -11.02 -11.31 9.89
N GLU A 327 -12.22 -11.47 10.44
CA GLU A 327 -12.91 -10.43 11.22
C GLU A 327 -12.12 -10.08 12.50
N GLU A 328 -11.48 -11.04 13.13
CA GLU A 328 -10.61 -10.80 14.28
C GLU A 328 -9.38 -9.95 13.86
N ALA A 329 -8.86 -10.17 12.66
CA ALA A 329 -7.78 -9.36 12.14
C ALA A 329 -8.21 -7.89 11.93
N PHE A 330 -9.43 -7.64 11.41
CA PHE A 330 -9.97 -6.28 11.29
C PHE A 330 -10.16 -5.61 12.66
N GLU A 331 -10.57 -6.35 13.67
CA GLU A 331 -10.68 -5.83 15.06
C GLU A 331 -9.29 -5.56 15.67
N ALA A 332 -8.33 -6.44 15.47
CA ALA A 332 -6.98 -6.26 15.98
C ALA A 332 -6.28 -5.01 15.42
N LEU A 333 -6.61 -4.58 14.18
CA LEU A 333 -6.09 -3.36 13.56
C LEU A 333 -6.56 -2.06 14.23
N LYS A 334 -7.47 -2.12 15.20
CA LYS A 334 -7.84 -0.97 16.06
C LYS A 334 -6.76 -0.68 17.11
N ASN A 335 -5.91 -1.65 17.43
CA ASN A 335 -4.82 -1.47 18.37
C ASN A 335 -3.68 -0.66 17.71
N GLU A 336 -3.23 0.40 18.37
CA GLU A 336 -2.15 1.27 17.88
C GLU A 336 -0.81 0.54 17.69
N ARG A 337 -0.57 -0.56 18.40
CA ARG A 337 0.64 -1.38 18.24
C ARG A 337 0.53 -2.44 17.14
N VAL A 338 -0.50 -2.37 16.30
CA VAL A 338 -0.69 -3.25 15.15
C VAL A 338 -0.59 -2.42 13.87
N LEU A 339 0.44 -2.67 13.05
CA LEU A 339 0.70 -1.91 11.82
C LEU A 339 0.18 -2.63 10.57
N LYS A 340 0.52 -3.91 10.41
CA LYS A 340 0.15 -4.73 9.26
C LYS A 340 -0.20 -6.13 9.67
N LEU A 341 -1.32 -6.65 9.16
CA LEU A 341 -1.74 -8.03 9.38
C LEU A 341 -1.86 -8.77 8.05
N LEU A 342 -1.45 -10.05 8.09
CA LEU A 342 -1.59 -10.96 6.98
C LEU A 342 -2.81 -11.84 7.16
N VAL A 343 -3.40 -12.25 6.03
CA VAL A 343 -4.45 -13.27 5.95
C VAL A 343 -3.85 -14.50 5.29
N LYS A 344 -3.97 -15.62 5.95
CA LYS A 344 -3.43 -16.93 5.54
C LYS A 344 -4.55 -17.85 5.07
N PRO A 345 -4.25 -18.98 4.41
CA PRO A 345 -5.23 -20.04 4.20
C PRO A 345 -5.98 -20.38 5.48
N PRO A 346 -7.25 -20.85 5.38
CA PRO A 346 -8.01 -21.22 6.56
C PRO A 346 -7.34 -22.38 7.30
N GLU A 347 -7.51 -22.43 8.64
CA GLU A 347 -7.00 -23.53 9.46
C GLU A 347 -7.62 -24.87 9.02
N GLY A 348 -6.81 -25.92 8.97
CA GLY A 348 -7.24 -27.30 8.62
C GLY A 348 -7.24 -27.59 7.12
N VAL A 349 -6.78 -26.67 6.28
CA VAL A 349 -6.47 -26.90 4.87
C VAL A 349 -4.96 -26.99 4.74
N GLU A 350 -4.44 -28.18 4.41
CA GLU A 350 -3.01 -28.32 4.11
C GLU A 350 -2.60 -27.42 2.95
N PRO A 351 -1.44 -26.77 3.04
CA PRO A 351 -0.95 -25.83 2.04
C PRO A 351 -0.69 -26.46 0.67
#